data_b803f1fe1e1321ba531ea7bb359bf33f
#
_entry.id   b803f1fe1e1321ba531ea7bb359bf33f
#
_cell.length_a   1.000
_cell.length_b   1.000
_cell.length_c   1.000
_cell.angle_alpha   90.00
_cell.angle_beta   90.00
_cell.angle_gamma   90.00
#
_symmetry.space_group_name_H-M   'P 1'
#
loop_
_entity.id
_entity.type
_entity.pdbx_description
1 polymer ?
#
loop_
_entity_poly.entity_id
_entity_poly.type
_entity_poly.pdbx_seq_one_letter_code
_entity_poly.pdbx_strand_id
1 'polypeptide(L)'
;MLTHKGTQTIETNRLILRRAVSKDAEPMFRNWASDPEVTKYLTWPAHESIAVSQMVIGSWLQEYEKESYYQWMMVLKELGEPIGSISVVRQNDRVEEAEIGYCIGRRWWHKGIVSEALGAVIKYLFEEVGMNRVAARHDPNNPNSGGVMRKCGMKYEGTNRACDRNNQGICDAAQYSILRCEWQKPRHFAEGIVYTDDTELVQEVYQRYDEDSRLNKSQAARVEFLTTVRYIEKYLTPGAKILDIGAGAGEYSLYFARKGYQVSALELADANIAAFRAKMTEENSIDLVQGNALDLSRYESNSFDVVLLFGPLYHLHEEADKLRCIEEAKRVCRPDGKIFFAFISNDMVILTMQQAHSDYLIDGDYNKETFRLDDFPFVFHTPDRCRELLGKAGIQISHEVASDGASELLQDLVNDLDEASYQQYLRYHFYICEKPEFLGMSNHLLFVGEK
;
A
#
# COMPACT_ATOMS: atom_id res chain seq x y z
N MET A 1 -18.45 -21.43 -3.01
CA MET A 1 -19.31 -22.31 -2.17
C MET A 1 -18.61 -22.45 -0.84
N LEU A 2 -19.29 -22.20 0.26
CA LEU A 2 -18.71 -22.32 1.61
C LEU A 2 -18.38 -23.78 1.91
N THR A 3 -17.15 -24.04 2.33
CA THR A 3 -16.68 -25.40 2.69
C THR A 3 -15.77 -25.29 3.90
N HIS A 4 -16.29 -25.70 5.07
CA HIS A 4 -15.50 -25.69 6.30
C HIS A 4 -14.37 -26.72 6.22
N LYS A 5 -13.18 -26.33 6.65
CA LYS A 5 -11.96 -27.17 6.68
C LYS A 5 -11.34 -27.26 8.06
N GLY A 6 -11.97 -26.63 9.06
CA GLY A 6 -11.47 -26.54 10.44
C GLY A 6 -10.16 -25.74 10.54
N THR A 7 -9.54 -25.84 11.70
CA THR A 7 -8.27 -25.19 11.95
C THR A 7 -7.16 -25.96 11.24
N GLN A 8 -6.65 -25.40 10.13
CA GLN A 8 -5.46 -25.89 9.43
C GLN A 8 -4.21 -25.12 9.89
N THR A 9 -3.03 -25.70 9.75
CA THR A 9 -1.78 -24.99 10.03
C THR A 9 -1.53 -23.96 8.92
N ILE A 10 -1.25 -22.72 9.32
CA ILE A 10 -0.89 -21.62 8.43
C ILE A 10 0.49 -21.12 8.83
N GLU A 11 1.42 -21.06 7.89
CA GLU A 11 2.74 -20.48 8.10
C GLU A 11 2.80 -19.08 7.50
N THR A 12 3.40 -18.18 8.26
CA THR A 12 3.73 -16.82 7.82
C THR A 12 5.24 -16.60 7.98
N ASN A 13 5.71 -15.40 7.74
CA ASN A 13 7.13 -15.08 7.90
C ASN A 13 7.64 -15.39 9.32
N ARG A 14 6.95 -14.88 10.35
CA ARG A 14 7.37 -14.97 11.75
C ARG A 14 6.59 -16.01 12.57
N LEU A 15 5.43 -16.49 12.07
CA LEU A 15 4.48 -17.27 12.85
C LEU A 15 4.21 -18.64 12.24
N ILE A 16 3.85 -19.58 13.14
CA ILE A 16 3.12 -20.80 12.82
C ILE A 16 1.78 -20.70 13.55
N LEU A 17 0.70 -20.54 12.80
CA LEU A 17 -0.65 -20.60 13.34
C LEU A 17 -1.10 -22.06 13.26
N ARG A 18 -1.29 -22.70 14.41
CA ARG A 18 -1.61 -24.13 14.49
C ARG A 18 -2.62 -24.45 15.57
N ARG A 19 -3.20 -25.64 15.49
CA ARG A 19 -4.01 -26.16 16.61
C ARG A 19 -3.21 -26.16 17.92
N ALA A 20 -3.90 -25.91 19.03
CA ALA A 20 -3.35 -26.06 20.36
C ALA A 20 -2.99 -27.52 20.62
N VAL A 21 -2.01 -27.75 21.48
CA VAL A 21 -1.66 -29.04 22.05
C VAL A 21 -1.57 -28.91 23.58
N SER A 22 -1.74 -30.00 24.31
CA SER A 22 -1.79 -29.97 25.80
C SER A 22 -0.60 -29.26 26.45
N LYS A 23 0.61 -29.36 25.86
CA LYS A 23 1.81 -28.69 26.34
C LYS A 23 1.79 -27.16 26.22
N ASP A 24 0.87 -26.60 25.47
CA ASP A 24 0.75 -25.14 25.27
C ASP A 24 0.13 -24.43 26.50
N ALA A 25 -0.40 -25.16 27.47
CA ALA A 25 -1.02 -24.60 28.68
C ALA A 25 -0.08 -23.73 29.50
N GLU A 26 1.17 -24.16 29.68
CA GLU A 26 2.16 -23.41 30.44
C GLU A 26 2.62 -22.14 29.70
N PRO A 27 3.04 -22.20 28.43
CA PRO A 27 3.27 -20.98 27.64
C PRO A 27 2.06 -20.03 27.56
N MET A 28 0.84 -20.55 27.40
CA MET A 28 -0.39 -19.77 27.41
C MET A 28 -0.53 -18.97 28.70
N PHE A 29 -0.43 -19.65 29.85
CA PHE A 29 -0.52 -19.01 31.16
C PHE A 29 0.55 -17.95 31.33
N ARG A 30 1.82 -18.30 31.08
CA ARG A 30 2.98 -17.43 31.29
C ARG A 30 3.02 -16.23 30.37
N ASN A 31 2.67 -16.42 29.08
CA ASN A 31 2.92 -15.41 28.06
C ASN A 31 1.80 -14.39 27.91
N TRP A 32 0.52 -14.75 28.20
CA TRP A 32 -0.58 -13.81 28.04
C TRP A 32 -1.81 -14.05 28.93
N ALA A 33 -2.19 -15.30 29.23
CA ALA A 33 -3.49 -15.56 29.82
C ALA A 33 -3.59 -15.16 31.30
N SER A 34 -2.49 -15.11 32.04
CA SER A 34 -2.45 -14.67 33.44
C SER A 34 -2.28 -13.15 33.60
N ASP A 35 -2.08 -12.39 32.52
CA ASP A 35 -1.84 -10.95 32.58
C ASP A 35 -3.16 -10.17 32.55
N PRO A 36 -3.54 -9.43 33.64
CA PRO A 36 -4.77 -8.63 33.68
C PRO A 36 -4.81 -7.50 32.66
N GLU A 37 -3.66 -6.95 32.25
CA GLU A 37 -3.61 -5.92 31.22
C GLU A 37 -3.92 -6.48 29.82
N VAL A 38 -3.52 -7.74 29.55
CA VAL A 38 -3.89 -8.43 28.31
C VAL A 38 -5.36 -8.74 28.28
N THR A 39 -5.93 -9.19 29.40
CA THR A 39 -7.34 -9.61 29.46
C THR A 39 -8.29 -8.45 29.69
N LYS A 40 -7.81 -7.24 29.94
CA LYS A 40 -8.60 -6.04 30.30
C LYS A 40 -9.85 -5.84 29.42
N TYR A 41 -9.68 -5.98 28.12
CA TYR A 41 -10.76 -5.78 27.12
C TYR A 41 -11.28 -7.12 26.55
N LEU A 42 -10.95 -8.25 27.15
CA LEU A 42 -11.45 -9.58 26.76
C LEU A 42 -12.71 -9.95 27.53
N THR A 43 -13.44 -10.91 27.00
CA THR A 43 -14.68 -11.43 27.63
C THR A 43 -14.43 -12.44 28.75
N TRP A 44 -13.19 -12.85 28.94
CA TRP A 44 -12.74 -13.81 29.95
C TRP A 44 -11.66 -13.20 30.86
N PRO A 45 -11.68 -13.50 32.17
CA PRO A 45 -10.74 -12.93 33.13
C PRO A 45 -9.34 -13.56 33.02
N ALA A 46 -8.34 -12.89 33.60
CA ALA A 46 -7.01 -13.48 33.71
C ALA A 46 -7.08 -14.84 34.39
N HIS A 47 -6.32 -15.81 33.88
CA HIS A 47 -6.26 -17.14 34.45
C HIS A 47 -5.54 -17.10 35.81
N GLU A 48 -6.15 -17.62 36.85
CA GLU A 48 -5.61 -17.62 38.19
C GLU A 48 -4.50 -18.70 38.38
N SER A 49 -4.48 -19.71 37.51
CA SER A 49 -3.51 -20.81 37.57
C SER A 49 -3.32 -21.51 36.21
N ILE A 50 -2.26 -22.24 36.04
CA ILE A 50 -2.03 -23.11 34.87
C ILE A 50 -3.17 -24.10 34.66
N ALA A 51 -3.83 -24.56 35.72
CA ALA A 51 -4.94 -25.49 35.63
C ALA A 51 -6.12 -24.90 34.83
N VAL A 52 -6.36 -23.59 34.93
CA VAL A 52 -7.35 -22.92 34.10
C VAL A 52 -6.95 -22.96 32.62
N SER A 53 -5.69 -22.67 32.30
CA SER A 53 -5.18 -22.78 30.93
C SER A 53 -5.28 -24.21 30.39
N GLN A 54 -5.01 -25.21 31.21
CA GLN A 54 -5.16 -26.62 30.85
C GLN A 54 -6.59 -27.00 30.54
N MET A 55 -7.55 -26.52 31.35
CA MET A 55 -8.98 -26.72 31.10
C MET A 55 -9.44 -26.08 29.80
N VAL A 56 -9.02 -24.85 29.54
CA VAL A 56 -9.36 -24.11 28.29
C VAL A 56 -8.80 -24.85 27.06
N ILE A 57 -7.51 -25.23 27.08
CA ILE A 57 -6.92 -26.02 25.99
C ILE A 57 -7.63 -27.36 25.84
N GLY A 58 -7.96 -28.03 26.93
CA GLY A 58 -8.72 -29.29 26.91
C GLY A 58 -10.05 -29.15 26.16
N SER A 59 -10.77 -28.04 26.36
CA SER A 59 -12.00 -27.78 25.60
C SER A 59 -11.74 -27.54 24.12
N TRP A 60 -10.69 -26.79 23.76
CA TRP A 60 -10.34 -26.57 22.36
C TRP A 60 -9.97 -27.87 21.64
N LEU A 61 -9.26 -28.76 22.30
CA LEU A 61 -8.88 -30.06 21.73
C LEU A 61 -10.10 -30.90 21.34
N GLN A 62 -11.18 -30.83 22.13
CA GLN A 62 -12.45 -31.50 21.80
C GLN A 62 -13.18 -30.85 20.62
N GLU A 63 -13.14 -29.52 20.54
CA GLU A 63 -13.81 -28.78 19.47
C GLU A 63 -13.15 -28.95 18.10
N TYR A 64 -11.86 -29.29 18.02
CA TYR A 64 -11.15 -29.50 16.73
C TYR A 64 -11.68 -30.69 15.92
N GLU A 65 -12.55 -31.52 16.45
CA GLU A 65 -13.27 -32.55 15.68
C GLU A 65 -14.30 -31.94 14.71
N LYS A 66 -14.70 -30.69 14.96
CA LYS A 66 -15.64 -29.98 14.10
C LYS A 66 -14.93 -29.23 13.00
N GLU A 67 -15.28 -29.49 11.74
CA GLU A 67 -14.73 -28.76 10.59
C GLU A 67 -15.10 -27.26 10.57
N SER A 68 -16.10 -26.85 11.32
CA SER A 68 -16.50 -25.44 11.49
C SER A 68 -15.82 -24.74 12.66
N TYR A 69 -14.85 -25.39 13.33
CA TYR A 69 -14.15 -24.81 14.47
C TYR A 69 -12.79 -24.27 14.09
N TYR A 70 -12.54 -22.98 14.38
CA TYR A 70 -11.35 -22.25 14.00
C TYR A 70 -10.70 -21.59 15.21
N GLN A 71 -9.64 -22.16 15.71
CA GLN A 71 -8.88 -21.66 16.86
C GLN A 71 -7.40 -21.97 16.67
N TRP A 72 -6.59 -20.93 16.55
CA TRP A 72 -5.14 -21.07 16.36
C TRP A 72 -4.36 -20.53 17.54
N MET A 73 -3.28 -21.22 17.88
CA MET A 73 -2.18 -20.68 18.65
C MET A 73 -1.24 -19.92 17.72
N MET A 74 -0.87 -18.70 18.09
CA MET A 74 0.17 -17.93 17.40
C MET A 74 1.54 -18.31 17.96
N VAL A 75 2.24 -19.22 17.30
CA VAL A 75 3.58 -19.66 17.69
C VAL A 75 4.62 -18.80 17.00
N LEU A 76 5.45 -18.08 17.77
CA LEU A 76 6.55 -17.28 17.23
C LEU A 76 7.71 -18.21 16.85
N LYS A 77 8.10 -18.23 15.56
CA LYS A 77 9.14 -19.13 15.03
C LYS A 77 10.47 -19.00 15.78
N GLU A 78 10.88 -17.76 16.06
CA GLU A 78 12.12 -17.47 16.80
C GLU A 78 12.14 -18.08 18.20
N LEU A 79 10.98 -18.11 18.88
CA LEU A 79 10.86 -18.59 20.25
C LEU A 79 10.47 -20.07 20.32
N GLY A 80 9.80 -20.59 19.29
CA GLY A 80 9.23 -21.94 19.26
C GLY A 80 8.04 -22.15 20.20
N GLU A 81 7.48 -21.08 20.80
CA GLU A 81 6.39 -21.12 21.77
C GLU A 81 5.20 -20.23 21.35
N PRO A 82 3.97 -20.58 21.78
CA PRO A 82 2.82 -19.73 21.57
C PRO A 82 2.92 -18.44 22.41
N ILE A 83 2.59 -17.34 21.79
CA ILE A 83 2.63 -15.98 22.37
C ILE A 83 1.26 -15.30 22.39
N GLY A 84 0.23 -15.96 21.85
CA GLY A 84 -1.14 -15.48 21.76
C GLY A 84 -2.03 -16.47 21.04
N SER A 85 -3.27 -16.09 20.80
CA SER A 85 -4.24 -16.88 20.03
C SER A 85 -5.13 -16.01 19.14
N ILE A 86 -5.64 -16.62 18.06
CA ILE A 86 -6.59 -16.02 17.13
C ILE A 86 -7.65 -17.05 16.76
N SER A 87 -8.92 -16.63 16.66
CA SER A 87 -10.03 -17.56 16.45
C SER A 87 -11.22 -16.91 15.73
N VAL A 88 -12.07 -17.73 15.14
CA VAL A 88 -13.45 -17.33 14.79
C VAL A 88 -14.29 -17.45 16.04
N VAL A 89 -14.76 -16.32 16.57
CA VAL A 89 -15.58 -16.24 17.80
C VAL A 89 -17.06 -16.32 17.52
N ARG A 90 -17.46 -15.99 16.29
CA ARG A 90 -18.82 -16.13 15.80
C ARG A 90 -18.79 -16.40 14.30
N GLN A 91 -19.72 -17.20 13.81
CA GLN A 91 -19.91 -17.39 12.37
C GLN A 91 -21.40 -17.43 12.01
N ASN A 92 -21.70 -17.07 10.77
CA ASN A 92 -23.05 -17.10 10.21
C ASN A 92 -22.98 -17.59 8.76
N ASP A 93 -23.20 -18.88 8.56
CA ASP A 93 -23.09 -19.54 7.26
C ASP A 93 -24.14 -19.05 6.26
N ARG A 94 -25.27 -18.50 6.73
CA ARG A 94 -26.31 -17.97 5.86
C ARG A 94 -25.84 -16.79 5.01
N VAL A 95 -24.91 -15.98 5.55
CA VAL A 95 -24.31 -14.82 4.90
C VAL A 95 -22.80 -15.00 4.70
N GLU A 96 -22.30 -16.23 4.95
CA GLU A 96 -20.90 -16.61 4.80
C GLU A 96 -19.96 -15.66 5.56
N GLU A 97 -20.30 -15.35 6.84
CA GLU A 97 -19.56 -14.42 7.70
C GLU A 97 -18.81 -15.17 8.80
N ALA A 98 -17.57 -14.74 9.07
CA ALA A 98 -16.78 -15.11 10.24
C ALA A 98 -16.35 -13.85 11.02
N GLU A 99 -16.59 -13.83 12.33
CA GLU A 99 -16.10 -12.77 13.24
C GLU A 99 -14.85 -13.27 13.97
N ILE A 100 -13.74 -12.50 13.88
CA ILE A 100 -12.44 -12.86 14.43
C ILE A 100 -12.19 -12.18 15.78
N GLY A 101 -11.69 -12.96 16.74
CA GLY A 101 -11.13 -12.46 17.98
C GLY A 101 -9.67 -12.89 18.15
N TYR A 102 -8.87 -12.04 18.76
CA TYR A 102 -7.44 -12.32 19.00
C TYR A 102 -6.94 -11.70 20.29
N CYS A 103 -5.89 -12.28 20.83
CA CYS A 103 -5.12 -11.73 21.95
C CYS A 103 -3.65 -12.15 21.85
N ILE A 104 -2.77 -11.30 22.36
CA ILE A 104 -1.32 -11.55 22.36
C ILE A 104 -0.70 -11.01 23.65
N GLY A 105 0.36 -11.63 24.13
CA GLY A 105 1.10 -11.18 25.29
C GLY A 105 1.70 -9.79 25.12
N ARG A 106 1.69 -9.00 26.19
CA ARG A 106 2.12 -7.60 26.25
C ARG A 106 3.55 -7.37 25.72
N ARG A 107 4.45 -8.31 25.93
CA ARG A 107 5.84 -8.29 25.43
C ARG A 107 5.93 -8.16 23.89
N TRP A 108 4.88 -8.57 23.18
CA TRP A 108 4.82 -8.61 21.71
C TRP A 108 3.86 -7.56 21.09
N TRP A 109 3.33 -6.63 21.91
CA TRP A 109 2.54 -5.52 21.43
C TRP A 109 3.35 -4.60 20.50
N HIS A 110 2.69 -3.90 19.62
CA HIS A 110 3.26 -2.92 18.68
C HIS A 110 4.34 -3.47 17.72
N LYS A 111 4.40 -4.81 17.53
CA LYS A 111 5.38 -5.47 16.64
C LYS A 111 4.75 -5.99 15.33
N GLY A 112 3.51 -5.63 15.01
CA GLY A 112 2.80 -6.08 13.81
C GLY A 112 2.46 -7.58 13.78
N ILE A 113 2.68 -8.32 14.86
CA ILE A 113 2.49 -9.78 14.91
C ILE A 113 1.01 -10.17 14.74
N VAL A 114 0.09 -9.45 15.39
CA VAL A 114 -1.34 -9.76 15.30
C VAL A 114 -1.88 -9.42 13.92
N SER A 115 -1.40 -8.34 13.28
CA SER A 115 -1.79 -8.01 11.91
C SER A 115 -1.34 -9.09 10.93
N GLU A 116 -0.12 -9.64 11.09
CA GLU A 116 0.38 -10.77 10.31
C GLU A 116 -0.51 -12.02 10.48
N ALA A 117 -0.89 -12.35 11.72
CA ALA A 117 -1.77 -13.47 12.01
C ALA A 117 -3.19 -13.26 11.44
N LEU A 118 -3.76 -12.07 11.63
CA LEU A 118 -5.11 -11.74 11.16
C LEU A 118 -5.17 -11.74 9.63
N GLY A 119 -4.19 -11.17 8.94
CA GLY A 119 -4.10 -11.20 7.49
C GLY A 119 -4.07 -12.63 6.93
N ALA A 120 -3.25 -13.50 7.53
CA ALA A 120 -3.16 -14.90 7.14
C ALA A 120 -4.47 -15.67 7.36
N VAL A 121 -5.17 -15.40 8.48
CA VAL A 121 -6.48 -16.01 8.76
C VAL A 121 -7.56 -15.48 7.82
N ILE A 122 -7.59 -14.18 7.52
CA ILE A 122 -8.51 -13.60 6.52
C ILE A 122 -8.31 -14.28 5.16
N LYS A 123 -7.05 -14.42 4.71
CA LYS A 123 -6.72 -15.12 3.48
C LYS A 123 -7.28 -16.54 3.48
N TYR A 124 -7.00 -17.31 4.53
CA TYR A 124 -7.47 -18.68 4.67
C TYR A 124 -9.01 -18.77 4.60
N LEU A 125 -9.71 -17.88 5.31
CA LEU A 125 -11.17 -17.87 5.32
C LEU A 125 -11.77 -17.53 3.95
N PHE A 126 -11.15 -16.64 3.19
CA PHE A 126 -11.64 -16.28 1.86
C PHE A 126 -11.27 -17.32 0.77
N GLU A 127 -10.04 -17.79 0.76
CA GLU A 127 -9.53 -18.62 -0.34
C GLU A 127 -9.84 -20.10 -0.13
N GLU A 128 -9.69 -20.59 1.12
CA GLU A 128 -9.81 -22.02 1.42
C GLU A 128 -11.19 -22.41 1.94
N VAL A 129 -11.83 -21.57 2.76
CA VAL A 129 -13.14 -21.87 3.36
C VAL A 129 -14.29 -21.35 2.50
N GLY A 130 -14.07 -20.22 1.84
CA GLY A 130 -15.07 -19.63 0.96
C GLY A 130 -15.96 -18.60 1.62
N MET A 131 -15.56 -18.01 2.77
CA MET A 131 -16.32 -16.92 3.40
C MET A 131 -16.47 -15.73 2.44
N ASN A 132 -17.58 -15.00 2.57
CA ASN A 132 -17.84 -13.77 1.83
C ASN A 132 -17.44 -12.52 2.64
N ARG A 133 -17.48 -12.62 3.96
CA ARG A 133 -17.21 -11.51 4.88
C ARG A 133 -16.40 -11.98 6.09
N VAL A 134 -15.39 -11.20 6.46
CA VAL A 134 -14.68 -11.35 7.73
C VAL A 134 -14.89 -10.09 8.55
N ALA A 135 -15.42 -10.23 9.76
CA ALA A 135 -15.68 -9.14 10.70
C ALA A 135 -14.79 -9.26 11.93
N ALA A 136 -14.60 -8.15 12.62
CA ALA A 136 -14.00 -8.08 13.94
C ALA A 136 -14.53 -6.85 14.67
N ARG A 137 -14.45 -6.84 16.01
CA ARG A 137 -14.86 -5.70 16.82
C ARG A 137 -13.92 -5.48 18.01
N HIS A 138 -13.91 -4.27 18.52
CA HIS A 138 -13.15 -3.93 19.72
C HIS A 138 -13.88 -2.87 20.55
N ASP A 139 -13.54 -2.81 21.84
CA ASP A 139 -13.91 -1.69 22.70
C ASP A 139 -13.19 -0.41 22.19
N PRO A 140 -13.88 0.72 21.96
CA PRO A 140 -13.25 1.97 21.55
C PRO A 140 -12.10 2.44 22.46
N ASN A 141 -12.12 2.03 23.73
CA ASN A 141 -11.02 2.29 24.67
C ASN A 141 -9.77 1.40 24.43
N ASN A 142 -9.83 0.48 23.46
CA ASN A 142 -8.71 -0.33 22.98
C ASN A 142 -8.37 0.00 21.51
N PRO A 143 -7.86 1.19 21.20
CA PRO A 143 -7.63 1.64 19.82
C PRO A 143 -6.59 0.79 19.06
N ASN A 144 -5.67 0.14 19.79
CA ASN A 144 -4.66 -0.74 19.18
C ASN A 144 -5.29 -1.94 18.45
N SER A 145 -6.42 -2.46 18.95
CA SER A 145 -7.15 -3.55 18.27
C SER A 145 -7.76 -3.06 16.96
N GLY A 146 -8.31 -1.84 16.93
CA GLY A 146 -8.79 -1.20 15.71
C GLY A 146 -7.66 -0.97 14.69
N GLY A 147 -6.46 -0.58 15.17
CA GLY A 147 -5.26 -0.44 14.33
C GLY A 147 -4.88 -1.75 13.61
N VAL A 148 -4.96 -2.88 14.31
CA VAL A 148 -4.74 -4.21 13.70
C VAL A 148 -5.75 -4.49 12.59
N MET A 149 -7.04 -4.21 12.84
CA MET A 149 -8.12 -4.45 11.86
C MET A 149 -7.91 -3.62 10.59
N ARG A 150 -7.61 -2.31 10.76
CA ARG A 150 -7.32 -1.41 9.64
C ARG A 150 -6.10 -1.87 8.83
N LYS A 151 -5.01 -2.25 9.48
CA LYS A 151 -3.82 -2.80 8.81
C LYS A 151 -4.15 -4.02 7.94
N CYS A 152 -5.13 -4.81 8.32
CA CYS A 152 -5.62 -5.94 7.51
C CYS A 152 -6.66 -5.53 6.46
N GLY A 153 -6.86 -4.24 6.20
CA GLY A 153 -7.77 -3.71 5.19
C GLY A 153 -9.25 -3.83 5.57
N MET A 154 -9.55 -4.01 6.87
CA MET A 154 -10.93 -4.01 7.35
C MET A 154 -11.44 -2.56 7.46
N LYS A 155 -12.66 -2.32 6.99
CA LYS A 155 -13.32 -1.02 7.03
C LYS A 155 -14.16 -0.87 8.30
N TYR A 156 -14.11 0.32 8.89
CA TYR A 156 -14.97 0.71 10.00
C TYR A 156 -16.43 0.85 9.52
N GLU A 157 -17.36 0.24 10.23
CA GLU A 157 -18.79 0.24 9.90
C GLU A 157 -19.65 1.05 10.89
N GLY A 158 -19.08 1.40 12.03
CA GLY A 158 -19.80 2.13 13.08
C GLY A 158 -19.53 1.58 14.47
N THR A 159 -19.97 2.31 15.49
CA THR A 159 -19.88 1.89 16.89
C THR A 159 -21.29 1.64 17.46
N ASN A 160 -21.52 0.41 17.89
CA ASN A 160 -22.73 0.04 18.61
C ASN A 160 -22.58 0.35 20.10
N ARG A 161 -23.52 1.14 20.64
CA ARG A 161 -23.46 1.58 22.04
C ARG A 161 -23.94 0.50 23.00
N ALA A 162 -23.18 0.29 24.10
CA ALA A 162 -23.54 -0.59 25.23
C ALA A 162 -24.00 -2.00 24.76
N CYS A 163 -23.32 -2.55 23.74
CA CYS A 163 -23.74 -3.78 23.07
C CYS A 163 -22.80 -4.97 23.36
N ASP A 164 -21.75 -4.76 24.12
CA ASP A 164 -20.78 -5.79 24.48
C ASP A 164 -20.41 -5.70 25.98
N ARG A 165 -19.68 -6.70 26.45
CA ARG A 165 -19.18 -6.77 27.83
C ARG A 165 -17.76 -7.35 27.83
N ASN A 166 -16.87 -6.68 28.53
CA ASN A 166 -15.50 -7.13 28.82
C ASN A 166 -15.22 -7.06 30.34
N ASN A 167 -13.98 -7.24 30.73
CA ASN A 167 -13.58 -7.20 32.16
C ASN A 167 -13.67 -5.77 32.77
N GLN A 168 -13.93 -4.74 31.99
CA GLN A 168 -14.21 -3.39 32.48
C GLN A 168 -15.72 -3.12 32.65
N GLY A 169 -16.59 -4.04 32.23
CA GLY A 169 -18.03 -3.93 32.32
C GLY A 169 -18.74 -3.88 30.97
N ILE A 170 -19.91 -3.25 30.93
CA ILE A 170 -20.65 -3.02 29.66
C ILE A 170 -19.89 -1.96 28.87
N CYS A 171 -19.67 -2.20 27.58
CA CYS A 171 -18.93 -1.32 26.71
C CYS A 171 -19.59 -1.17 25.34
N ASP A 172 -19.15 -0.16 24.61
CA ASP A 172 -19.43 0.00 23.20
C ASP A 172 -18.57 -0.97 22.39
N ALA A 173 -18.95 -1.24 21.14
CA ALA A 173 -18.18 -2.06 20.22
C ALA A 173 -18.04 -1.35 18.86
N ALA A 174 -16.82 -1.00 18.50
CA ALA A 174 -16.46 -0.52 17.19
C ALA A 174 -16.38 -1.72 16.22
N GLN A 175 -17.20 -1.71 15.18
CA GLN A 175 -17.33 -2.80 14.21
C GLN A 175 -16.46 -2.54 12.99
N TYR A 176 -15.77 -3.57 12.55
CA TYR A 176 -14.94 -3.57 11.34
C TYR A 176 -15.23 -4.81 10.52
N SER A 177 -15.11 -4.68 9.20
CA SER A 177 -15.23 -5.84 8.31
C SER A 177 -14.44 -5.67 7.03
N ILE A 178 -14.25 -6.80 6.34
CA ILE A 178 -13.76 -6.86 4.99
C ILE A 178 -14.55 -7.89 4.20
N LEU A 179 -14.89 -7.53 2.96
CA LEU A 179 -15.58 -8.42 2.03
C LEU A 179 -14.59 -9.15 1.12
N ARG A 180 -14.96 -10.36 0.67
CA ARG A 180 -14.15 -11.11 -0.29
C ARG A 180 -13.84 -10.32 -1.56
N CYS A 181 -14.81 -9.57 -2.09
CA CYS A 181 -14.59 -8.73 -3.27
C CYS A 181 -13.63 -7.56 -3.02
N GLU A 182 -13.49 -7.13 -1.76
CA GLU A 182 -12.50 -6.13 -1.35
C GLU A 182 -11.14 -6.75 -1.10
N TRP A 183 -11.11 -8.00 -0.62
CA TRP A 183 -9.88 -8.78 -0.48
C TRP A 183 -9.18 -9.03 -1.82
N GLN A 184 -9.93 -9.23 -2.88
CA GLN A 184 -9.43 -9.43 -4.25
C GLN A 184 -9.01 -8.13 -4.94
N LYS A 185 -9.34 -6.95 -4.37
CA LYS A 185 -8.82 -5.66 -4.85
C LYS A 185 -7.38 -5.47 -4.34
N PRO A 186 -6.54 -4.74 -5.08
CA PRO A 186 -5.16 -4.49 -4.64
C PRO A 186 -5.15 -3.91 -3.23
N ARG A 187 -4.43 -4.55 -2.32
CA ARG A 187 -4.25 -4.07 -0.95
C ARG A 187 -2.93 -3.34 -0.86
N HIS A 188 -2.93 -2.28 -0.06
CA HIS A 188 -1.69 -1.73 0.46
C HIS A 188 -0.96 -2.86 1.21
N PHE A 189 0.26 -3.11 0.80
CA PHE A 189 1.09 -4.16 1.33
C PHE A 189 1.44 -3.85 2.78
N ALA A 190 0.81 -4.53 3.70
CA ALA A 190 1.38 -4.78 5.00
C ALA A 190 1.54 -6.29 5.06
N GLU A 191 2.77 -6.75 5.05
CA GLU A 191 3.23 -7.90 5.79
C GLU A 191 4.38 -8.66 5.12
N GLY A 192 5.55 -8.56 5.74
CA GLY A 192 6.41 -9.71 5.99
C GLY A 192 7.05 -10.46 4.81
N ILE A 193 6.83 -10.06 3.58
CA ILE A 193 7.61 -10.55 2.46
C ILE A 193 8.89 -9.71 2.41
N VAL A 194 10.00 -10.32 2.72
CA VAL A 194 11.32 -9.72 2.47
C VAL A 194 11.59 -9.90 0.99
N TYR A 195 11.40 -8.85 0.22
CA TYR A 195 11.85 -8.84 -1.17
C TYR A 195 13.38 -8.79 -1.18
N THR A 196 13.97 -9.62 -2.02
CA THR A 196 15.44 -9.70 -2.15
C THR A 196 15.98 -8.54 -3.00
N ASP A 197 15.11 -7.95 -3.85
CA ASP A 197 15.40 -6.74 -4.61
C ASP A 197 14.12 -5.97 -4.99
N ASP A 198 14.29 -4.73 -5.44
CA ASP A 198 13.18 -3.86 -5.86
C ASP A 198 12.45 -4.38 -7.12
N THR A 199 13.07 -5.23 -7.92
CA THR A 199 12.50 -5.80 -9.16
C THR A 199 11.33 -6.71 -8.84
N GLU A 200 11.50 -7.64 -7.88
CA GLU A 200 10.45 -8.55 -7.43
C GLU A 200 9.29 -7.78 -6.80
N LEU A 201 9.60 -6.77 -5.98
CA LEU A 201 8.61 -5.91 -5.36
C LEU A 201 7.75 -5.19 -6.40
N VAL A 202 8.36 -4.57 -7.41
CA VAL A 202 7.67 -3.84 -8.49
C VAL A 202 6.76 -4.78 -9.28
N GLN A 203 7.24 -5.98 -9.63
CA GLN A 203 6.42 -6.98 -10.33
C GLN A 203 5.15 -7.34 -9.54
N GLU A 204 5.27 -7.57 -8.23
CA GLU A 204 4.12 -7.94 -7.41
C GLU A 204 3.15 -6.76 -7.20
N VAL A 205 3.68 -5.55 -7.00
CA VAL A 205 2.86 -4.32 -6.88
C VAL A 205 1.94 -4.18 -8.08
N TYR A 206 2.48 -4.21 -9.29
CA TYR A 206 1.71 -3.96 -10.50
C TYR A 206 0.89 -5.17 -11.00
N GLN A 207 1.07 -6.36 -10.45
CA GLN A 207 0.09 -7.44 -10.62
C GLN A 207 -1.24 -7.16 -9.91
N ARG A 208 -1.23 -6.30 -8.89
CA ARG A 208 -2.37 -6.00 -8.03
C ARG A 208 -2.89 -4.56 -8.15
N TYR A 209 -2.09 -3.67 -8.70
CA TYR A 209 -2.40 -2.25 -8.85
C TYR A 209 -2.83 -1.95 -10.29
N ASP A 210 -4.00 -1.31 -10.46
CA ASP A 210 -4.51 -0.89 -11.77
C ASP A 210 -3.87 0.45 -12.19
N GLU A 211 -2.68 0.38 -12.78
CA GLU A 211 -1.98 1.55 -13.32
C GLU A 211 -2.68 2.10 -14.58
N ASP A 212 -3.39 1.24 -15.32
CA ASP A 212 -4.01 1.61 -16.59
C ASP A 212 -5.07 2.71 -16.45
N SER A 213 -5.85 2.66 -15.38
CA SER A 213 -6.90 3.67 -15.13
C SER A 213 -6.42 4.89 -14.32
N ARG A 214 -5.25 4.84 -13.69
CA ARG A 214 -4.80 5.79 -12.67
C ARG A 214 -4.96 7.26 -13.08
N LEU A 215 -4.45 7.62 -14.23
CA LEU A 215 -4.44 9.00 -14.73
C LEU A 215 -5.74 9.44 -15.42
N ASN A 216 -6.65 8.51 -15.69
CA ASN A 216 -7.86 8.76 -16.50
C ASN A 216 -9.18 8.47 -15.77
N LYS A 217 -9.13 7.93 -14.54
CA LYS A 217 -10.32 7.51 -13.80
C LYS A 217 -11.27 8.63 -13.40
N SER A 218 -10.79 9.89 -13.37
CA SER A 218 -11.58 11.04 -12.94
C SER A 218 -10.96 12.36 -13.39
N GLN A 219 -11.70 13.49 -13.30
CA GLN A 219 -11.17 14.83 -13.56
C GLN A 219 -10.02 15.18 -12.61
N ALA A 220 -10.15 14.86 -11.33
CA ALA A 220 -9.10 15.10 -10.33
C ALA A 220 -7.80 14.35 -10.68
N ALA A 221 -7.89 13.06 -11.02
CA ALA A 221 -6.74 12.25 -11.43
C ALA A 221 -6.10 12.76 -12.74
N ARG A 222 -6.90 13.33 -13.63
CA ARG A 222 -6.44 13.86 -14.93
C ARG A 222 -5.54 15.09 -14.80
N VAL A 223 -5.60 15.82 -13.67
CA VAL A 223 -4.79 17.04 -13.45
C VAL A 223 -3.30 16.75 -13.53
N GLU A 224 -2.82 15.66 -12.92
CA GLU A 224 -1.43 15.22 -12.99
C GLU A 224 -0.96 15.04 -14.44
N PHE A 225 -1.73 14.31 -15.22
CA PHE A 225 -1.40 14.06 -16.62
C PHE A 225 -1.32 15.36 -17.44
N LEU A 226 -2.34 16.21 -17.33
CA LEU A 226 -2.42 17.46 -18.10
C LEU A 226 -1.29 18.43 -17.72
N THR A 227 -0.94 18.47 -16.44
CA THR A 227 0.17 19.30 -15.96
C THR A 227 1.49 18.78 -16.50
N THR A 228 1.75 17.49 -16.35
CA THR A 228 3.00 16.87 -16.82
C THR A 228 3.18 17.03 -18.32
N VAL A 229 2.16 16.74 -19.12
CA VAL A 229 2.16 16.95 -20.58
C VAL A 229 2.48 18.40 -20.94
N ARG A 230 1.84 19.38 -20.26
CA ARG A 230 2.07 20.80 -20.49
C ARG A 230 3.54 21.18 -20.30
N TYR A 231 4.23 20.60 -19.31
CA TYR A 231 5.66 20.87 -19.09
C TYR A 231 6.56 20.17 -20.11
N ILE A 232 6.25 18.96 -20.50
CA ILE A 232 7.00 18.22 -21.53
C ILE A 232 6.91 18.95 -22.87
N GLU A 233 5.72 19.39 -23.25
CA GLU A 233 5.48 20.11 -24.53
C GLU A 233 6.28 21.41 -24.67
N LYS A 234 6.70 22.07 -23.58
CA LYS A 234 7.57 23.26 -23.63
C LYS A 234 8.93 22.98 -24.27
N TYR A 235 9.39 21.72 -24.23
CA TYR A 235 10.72 21.33 -24.67
C TYR A 235 10.73 20.43 -25.92
N LEU A 236 9.55 20.13 -26.47
CA LEU A 236 9.47 19.31 -27.67
C LEU A 236 9.52 20.14 -28.94
N THR A 237 10.39 19.73 -29.84
CA THR A 237 10.45 20.23 -31.23
C THR A 237 9.95 19.16 -32.19
N PRO A 238 9.49 19.52 -33.41
CA PRO A 238 9.06 18.52 -34.41
C PRO A 238 10.12 17.44 -34.63
N GLY A 239 9.70 16.17 -34.48
CA GLY A 239 10.59 15.01 -34.63
C GLY A 239 11.44 14.68 -33.42
N ALA A 240 11.25 15.35 -32.28
CA ALA A 240 11.98 15.05 -31.04
C ALA A 240 11.83 13.56 -30.64
N LYS A 241 12.89 13.03 -30.06
CA LYS A 241 12.97 11.67 -29.52
C LYS A 241 12.73 11.69 -28.02
N ILE A 242 11.77 10.91 -27.58
CA ILE A 242 11.39 10.77 -26.17
C ILE A 242 11.73 9.36 -25.70
N LEU A 243 12.38 9.24 -24.53
CA LEU A 243 12.51 7.98 -23.79
C LEU A 243 11.66 8.06 -22.53
N ASP A 244 10.73 7.10 -22.38
CA ASP A 244 9.86 6.96 -21.22
C ASP A 244 10.35 5.77 -20.37
N ILE A 245 10.94 6.04 -19.20
CA ILE A 245 11.52 5.04 -18.31
C ILE A 245 10.60 4.83 -17.12
N GLY A 246 10.10 3.60 -16.97
CA GLY A 246 9.00 3.26 -16.07
C GLY A 246 7.66 3.70 -16.66
N ALA A 247 7.44 3.34 -17.93
CA ALA A 247 6.34 3.86 -18.74
C ALA A 247 4.94 3.42 -18.26
N GLY A 248 4.86 2.51 -17.28
CA GLY A 248 3.61 1.99 -16.77
C GLY A 248 2.74 1.41 -17.88
N ALA A 249 1.44 1.70 -17.86
CA ALA A 249 0.51 1.31 -18.93
C ALA A 249 0.58 2.20 -20.19
N GLY A 250 1.58 3.12 -20.29
CA GLY A 250 1.93 3.85 -21.50
C GLY A 250 1.16 5.13 -21.78
N GLU A 251 0.52 5.74 -20.81
CA GLU A 251 -0.33 6.92 -21.04
C GLU A 251 0.43 8.09 -21.67
N TYR A 252 1.61 8.44 -21.16
CA TYR A 252 2.46 9.49 -21.74
C TYR A 252 3.03 9.07 -23.09
N SER A 253 3.58 7.88 -23.19
CA SER A 253 4.14 7.34 -24.41
C SER A 253 3.15 7.35 -25.59
N LEU A 254 1.93 6.83 -25.35
CA LEU A 254 0.86 6.79 -26.36
C LEU A 254 0.40 8.20 -26.74
N TYR A 255 0.31 9.11 -25.79
CA TYR A 255 -0.07 10.50 -26.08
C TYR A 255 0.91 11.18 -27.03
N PHE A 256 2.23 11.07 -26.75
CA PHE A 256 3.23 11.70 -27.60
C PHE A 256 3.43 10.98 -28.94
N ALA A 257 3.31 9.65 -28.98
CA ALA A 257 3.34 8.92 -30.25
C ALA A 257 2.17 9.33 -31.19
N ARG A 258 0.96 9.51 -30.66
CA ARG A 258 -0.21 10.03 -31.42
C ARG A 258 0.01 11.47 -31.95
N LYS A 259 0.88 12.23 -31.31
CA LYS A 259 1.29 13.59 -31.77
C LYS A 259 2.44 13.56 -32.78
N GLY A 260 2.94 12.39 -33.15
CA GLY A 260 3.97 12.20 -34.16
C GLY A 260 5.40 12.28 -33.65
N TYR A 261 5.63 12.23 -32.33
CA TYR A 261 6.97 12.14 -31.75
C TYR A 261 7.51 10.71 -31.83
N GLN A 262 8.84 10.57 -31.87
CA GLN A 262 9.51 9.28 -31.79
C GLN A 262 9.65 8.86 -30.34
N VAL A 263 8.89 7.82 -29.93
CA VAL A 263 8.86 7.38 -28.54
C VAL A 263 9.48 5.99 -28.40
N SER A 264 10.42 5.87 -27.48
CA SER A 264 10.90 4.60 -26.92
C SER A 264 10.41 4.51 -25.48
N ALA A 265 10.01 3.33 -25.05
CA ALA A 265 9.48 3.08 -23.71
C ALA A 265 10.15 1.87 -23.08
N LEU A 266 10.56 2.01 -21.82
CA LEU A 266 11.10 0.94 -20.99
C LEU A 266 10.17 0.75 -19.79
N GLU A 267 9.73 -0.48 -19.58
CA GLU A 267 8.87 -0.85 -18.44
C GLU A 267 9.36 -2.17 -17.84
N LEU A 268 9.30 -2.28 -16.51
CA LEU A 268 9.76 -3.45 -15.78
C LEU A 268 8.64 -4.49 -15.60
N ALA A 269 7.43 -4.04 -15.23
CA ALA A 269 6.34 -4.90 -14.80
C ALA A 269 5.59 -5.54 -15.98
N ASP A 270 5.45 -6.87 -15.95
CA ASP A 270 4.74 -7.65 -16.97
C ASP A 270 3.29 -7.21 -17.17
N ALA A 271 2.58 -6.90 -16.07
CA ALA A 271 1.20 -6.45 -16.10
C ALA A 271 1.05 -5.12 -16.84
N ASN A 272 1.93 -4.16 -16.58
CA ASN A 272 1.97 -2.85 -17.24
C ASN A 272 2.28 -3.00 -18.74
N ILE A 273 3.27 -3.82 -19.08
CA ILE A 273 3.63 -4.11 -20.48
C ILE A 273 2.44 -4.70 -21.23
N ALA A 274 1.71 -5.63 -20.62
CA ALA A 274 0.54 -6.24 -21.23
C ALA A 274 -0.57 -5.20 -21.48
N ALA A 275 -0.87 -4.34 -20.50
CA ALA A 275 -1.83 -3.25 -20.63
C ALA A 275 -1.39 -2.23 -21.70
N PHE A 276 -0.10 -1.87 -21.74
CA PHE A 276 0.45 -0.97 -22.74
C PHE A 276 0.31 -1.53 -24.16
N ARG A 277 0.73 -2.79 -24.38
CA ARG A 277 0.63 -3.46 -25.69
C ARG A 277 -0.80 -3.55 -26.19
N ALA A 278 -1.76 -3.76 -25.32
CA ALA A 278 -3.18 -3.81 -25.68
C ALA A 278 -3.72 -2.50 -26.27
N LYS A 279 -3.06 -1.35 -25.98
CA LYS A 279 -3.43 -0.01 -26.47
C LYS A 279 -2.62 0.45 -27.68
N MET A 280 -1.56 -0.27 -28.06
CA MET A 280 -0.74 0.05 -29.22
C MET A 280 -1.50 -0.30 -30.52
N THR A 281 -1.30 0.55 -31.53
CA THR A 281 -1.85 0.36 -32.89
C THR A 281 -0.71 0.55 -33.90
N GLU A 282 -0.93 0.19 -35.16
CA GLU A 282 0.05 0.43 -36.22
C GLU A 282 0.39 1.93 -36.41
N GLU A 283 -0.57 2.81 -36.10
CA GLU A 283 -0.42 4.26 -36.24
C GLU A 283 0.39 4.90 -35.10
N ASN A 284 0.49 4.23 -33.93
CA ASN A 284 1.22 4.73 -32.76
C ASN A 284 2.37 3.78 -32.36
N SER A 285 3.18 3.38 -33.35
CA SER A 285 4.31 2.48 -33.13
C SER A 285 5.30 3.07 -32.10
N ILE A 286 5.54 2.33 -31.02
CA ILE A 286 6.46 2.68 -29.93
C ILE A 286 7.46 1.53 -29.76
N ASP A 287 8.74 1.82 -29.63
CA ASP A 287 9.74 0.82 -29.24
C ASP A 287 9.61 0.50 -27.76
N LEU A 288 8.67 -0.41 -27.42
CA LEU A 288 8.39 -0.84 -26.05
C LEU A 288 9.26 -2.05 -25.69
N VAL A 289 10.09 -1.89 -24.66
CA VAL A 289 11.04 -2.89 -24.17
C VAL A 289 10.80 -3.18 -22.69
N GLN A 290 10.85 -4.46 -22.33
CA GLN A 290 10.96 -4.85 -20.94
C GLN A 290 12.40 -4.65 -20.45
N GLY A 291 12.57 -3.93 -19.34
CA GLY A 291 13.91 -3.68 -18.81
C GLY A 291 13.90 -2.95 -17.46
N ASN A 292 15.09 -2.94 -16.84
CA ASN A 292 15.32 -2.27 -15.57
C ASN A 292 15.93 -0.89 -15.82
N ALA A 293 15.44 0.13 -15.15
CA ALA A 293 15.92 1.51 -15.22
C ALA A 293 17.40 1.68 -14.80
N LEU A 294 17.96 0.69 -14.10
CA LEU A 294 19.37 0.65 -13.71
C LEU A 294 20.31 0.24 -14.85
N ASP A 295 19.77 -0.22 -15.98
CA ASP A 295 20.55 -0.64 -17.15
C ASP A 295 19.88 -0.14 -18.44
N LEU A 296 20.35 0.99 -18.96
CA LEU A 296 19.94 1.56 -20.23
C LEU A 296 20.97 1.32 -21.34
N SER A 297 21.85 0.32 -21.20
CA SER A 297 22.94 0.02 -22.15
C SER A 297 22.47 -0.23 -23.60
N ARG A 298 21.20 -0.62 -23.78
CA ARG A 298 20.54 -0.71 -25.07
C ARG A 298 20.52 0.61 -25.85
N TYR A 299 20.46 1.74 -25.15
CA TYR A 299 20.35 3.06 -25.75
C TYR A 299 21.73 3.75 -25.81
N GLU A 300 22.00 4.36 -26.95
CA GLU A 300 23.22 5.13 -27.13
C GLU A 300 23.24 6.40 -26.29
N SER A 301 24.43 6.84 -25.89
CA SER A 301 24.58 8.10 -25.18
C SER A 301 24.13 9.29 -26.05
N ASN A 302 23.52 10.29 -25.44
CA ASN A 302 23.04 11.52 -26.10
C ASN A 302 22.10 11.26 -27.29
N SER A 303 21.14 10.29 -27.14
CA SER A 303 20.25 9.89 -28.21
C SER A 303 18.84 10.45 -28.09
N PHE A 304 18.42 10.96 -26.93
CA PHE A 304 17.08 11.46 -26.67
C PHE A 304 17.06 12.95 -26.36
N ASP A 305 16.06 13.66 -26.87
CA ASP A 305 15.83 15.09 -26.60
C ASP A 305 15.14 15.29 -25.25
N VAL A 306 14.23 14.37 -24.90
CA VAL A 306 13.51 14.34 -23.64
C VAL A 306 13.56 12.94 -23.04
N VAL A 307 13.87 12.87 -21.75
CA VAL A 307 13.85 11.63 -20.97
C VAL A 307 12.83 11.79 -19.83
N LEU A 308 11.88 10.89 -19.75
CA LEU A 308 10.90 10.80 -18.67
C LEU A 308 11.35 9.70 -17.72
N LEU A 309 11.56 10.03 -16.45
CA LEU A 309 11.90 9.09 -15.39
C LEU A 309 10.74 9.06 -14.40
N PHE A 310 9.67 8.35 -14.82
CA PHE A 310 8.40 8.26 -14.11
C PHE A 310 8.21 6.85 -13.55
N GLY A 311 8.33 6.70 -12.24
CA GLY A 311 8.26 5.39 -11.57
C GLY A 311 9.53 5.03 -10.83
N PRO A 312 10.68 4.87 -11.47
CA PRO A 312 11.85 4.27 -10.84
C PRO A 312 12.28 4.90 -9.53
N LEU A 313 12.28 6.25 -9.40
CA LEU A 313 12.77 6.93 -8.21
C LEU A 313 11.91 6.75 -6.95
N TYR A 314 10.66 6.35 -7.10
CA TYR A 314 9.82 5.99 -5.97
C TYR A 314 9.61 4.47 -5.81
N HIS A 315 10.35 3.66 -6.57
CA HIS A 315 10.43 2.21 -6.40
C HIS A 315 11.80 1.74 -5.92
N LEU A 316 12.87 2.47 -6.26
CA LEU A 316 14.23 2.15 -5.80
C LEU A 316 14.38 2.60 -4.34
N HIS A 317 14.71 1.69 -3.44
CA HIS A 317 14.84 1.99 -2.00
C HIS A 317 16.25 2.53 -1.69
N GLU A 318 17.30 1.97 -2.29
CA GLU A 318 18.67 2.38 -2.04
C GLU A 318 19.02 3.68 -2.78
N GLU A 319 19.65 4.65 -2.09
CA GLU A 319 20.08 5.91 -2.69
C GLU A 319 21.10 5.69 -3.81
N ALA A 320 21.98 4.70 -3.68
CA ALA A 320 22.95 4.35 -4.69
C ALA A 320 22.29 3.94 -6.02
N ASP A 321 21.20 3.19 -5.97
CA ASP A 321 20.46 2.77 -7.15
C ASP A 321 19.68 3.93 -7.77
N LYS A 322 19.10 4.82 -6.95
CA LYS A 322 18.50 6.07 -7.46
C LYS A 322 19.53 6.91 -8.23
N LEU A 323 20.71 7.12 -7.66
CA LEU A 323 21.80 7.87 -8.32
C LEU A 323 22.24 7.19 -9.60
N ARG A 324 22.41 5.86 -9.60
CA ARG A 324 22.74 5.09 -10.81
C ARG A 324 21.67 5.24 -11.89
N CYS A 325 20.41 5.16 -11.53
CA CYS A 325 19.28 5.36 -12.44
C CYS A 325 19.30 6.77 -13.07
N ILE A 326 19.56 7.80 -12.27
CA ILE A 326 19.68 9.19 -12.76
C ILE A 326 20.89 9.33 -13.69
N GLU A 327 22.04 8.72 -13.38
CA GLU A 327 23.24 8.76 -14.25
C GLU A 327 22.98 8.09 -15.60
N GLU A 328 22.25 6.97 -15.64
CA GLU A 328 21.86 6.34 -16.91
C GLU A 328 20.89 7.25 -17.70
N ALA A 329 19.91 7.88 -17.06
CA ALA A 329 19.02 8.85 -17.71
C ALA A 329 19.82 10.05 -18.27
N LYS A 330 20.82 10.58 -17.53
CA LYS A 330 21.73 11.63 -18.01
C LYS A 330 22.58 11.16 -19.20
N ARG A 331 23.09 9.93 -19.16
CA ARG A 331 23.91 9.39 -20.24
C ARG A 331 23.14 9.36 -21.57
N VAL A 332 21.89 8.89 -21.56
CA VAL A 332 21.08 8.77 -22.78
C VAL A 332 20.46 10.09 -23.24
N CYS A 333 20.27 11.05 -22.33
CA CYS A 333 19.77 12.39 -22.64
C CYS A 333 20.86 13.21 -23.35
N ARG A 334 20.47 14.02 -24.35
CA ARG A 334 21.38 14.97 -25.04
C ARG A 334 21.88 16.08 -24.10
N PRO A 335 23.00 16.74 -24.38
CA PRO A 335 23.51 17.83 -23.54
C PRO A 335 22.51 18.99 -23.35
N ASP A 336 21.72 19.29 -24.40
CA ASP A 336 20.66 20.31 -24.41
C ASP A 336 19.25 19.75 -24.17
N GLY A 337 19.17 18.44 -23.89
CA GLY A 337 17.92 17.75 -23.60
C GLY A 337 17.42 18.00 -22.18
N LYS A 338 16.20 17.57 -21.92
CA LYS A 338 15.58 17.69 -20.59
C LYS A 338 15.20 16.34 -20.02
N ILE A 339 15.40 16.22 -18.71
CA ILE A 339 15.02 15.03 -17.94
C ILE A 339 13.90 15.45 -16.98
N PHE A 340 12.84 14.67 -16.98
CA PHE A 340 11.66 14.84 -16.13
C PHE A 340 11.67 13.76 -15.06
N PHE A 341 11.60 14.15 -13.80
CA PHE A 341 11.65 13.25 -12.64
C PHE A 341 10.34 13.31 -11.90
N ALA A 342 9.69 12.16 -11.69
CA ALA A 342 8.51 12.08 -10.85
C ALA A 342 8.85 11.50 -9.47
N PHE A 343 8.23 12.09 -8.43
CA PHE A 343 8.33 11.63 -7.05
C PHE A 343 6.94 11.60 -6.40
N ILE A 344 6.77 10.75 -5.39
CA ILE A 344 5.57 10.72 -4.54
C ILE A 344 5.87 11.51 -3.27
N SER A 345 4.96 12.44 -2.92
CA SER A 345 5.11 13.32 -1.76
C SER A 345 4.87 12.58 -0.45
N ASN A 346 5.71 12.82 0.53
CA ASN A 346 5.52 12.33 1.89
C ASN A 346 4.34 13.02 2.58
N ASP A 347 4.28 14.35 2.52
CA ASP A 347 3.40 15.15 3.37
C ASP A 347 1.95 15.10 2.89
N MET A 348 1.75 15.21 1.58
CA MET A 348 0.42 15.22 1.02
C MET A 348 -0.25 13.84 1.06
N VAL A 349 0.53 12.75 0.92
CA VAL A 349 0.01 11.39 1.08
C VAL A 349 -0.56 11.15 2.48
N ILE A 350 0.06 11.70 3.54
CA ILE A 350 -0.51 11.63 4.90
C ILE A 350 -1.89 12.29 4.96
N LEU A 351 -2.07 13.45 4.31
CA LEU A 351 -3.35 14.16 4.30
C LEU A 351 -4.41 13.44 3.48
N THR A 352 -4.06 12.90 2.32
CA THR A 352 -5.00 12.12 1.49
C THR A 352 -5.36 10.79 2.15
N MET A 353 -4.44 10.14 2.83
CA MET A 353 -4.71 8.96 3.64
C MET A 353 -5.60 9.29 4.86
N GLN A 354 -5.43 10.45 5.50
CA GLN A 354 -6.31 10.92 6.56
C GLN A 354 -7.74 11.19 6.05
N GLN A 355 -7.89 11.70 4.83
CA GLN A 355 -9.20 11.86 4.20
C GLN A 355 -9.89 10.52 3.94
N ALA A 356 -9.13 9.52 3.49
CA ALA A 356 -9.63 8.17 3.23
C ALA A 356 -9.89 7.37 4.53
N HIS A 357 -9.14 7.66 5.60
CA HIS A 357 -9.16 6.94 6.87
C HIS A 357 -9.11 7.95 8.03
N SER A 358 -10.24 8.21 8.67
CA SER A 358 -10.40 9.27 9.69
C SER A 358 -9.37 9.26 10.83
N ASP A 359 -8.79 8.11 11.13
CA ASP A 359 -7.85 7.92 12.24
C ASP A 359 -6.39 7.75 11.77
N TYR A 360 -6.09 7.99 10.49
CA TYR A 360 -4.76 7.75 9.94
C TYR A 360 -3.66 8.54 10.66
N LEU A 361 -3.95 9.78 11.11
CA LEU A 361 -2.99 10.57 11.92
C LEU A 361 -2.72 9.97 13.30
N ILE A 362 -3.57 9.07 13.80
CA ILE A 362 -3.36 8.39 15.08
C ILE A 362 -2.54 7.12 14.89
N ASP A 363 -2.86 6.30 13.86
CA ASP A 363 -2.34 4.95 13.74
C ASP A 363 -1.80 4.57 12.34
N GLY A 364 -1.74 5.51 11.41
CA GLY A 364 -1.19 5.29 10.06
C GLY A 364 0.29 4.85 10.07
N ASP A 365 0.74 4.35 8.93
CA ASP A 365 2.09 3.77 8.74
C ASP A 365 3.13 4.88 8.49
N TYR A 366 3.44 5.64 9.52
CA TYR A 366 4.47 6.66 9.52
C TYR A 366 5.08 6.86 10.92
N ASN A 367 6.29 7.40 10.98
CA ASN A 367 6.94 7.77 12.22
C ASN A 367 6.20 8.95 12.88
N LYS A 368 5.70 8.76 14.10
CA LYS A 368 4.82 9.74 14.80
C LYS A 368 5.55 10.99 15.27
N GLU A 369 6.89 10.99 15.34
CA GLU A 369 7.71 12.14 15.76
C GLU A 369 8.14 12.98 14.56
N THR A 370 8.50 12.31 13.44
CA THR A 370 9.05 12.96 12.25
C THR A 370 8.04 13.13 11.13
N PHE A 371 6.86 12.51 11.23
CA PHE A 371 5.83 12.43 10.18
C PHE A 371 6.37 11.86 8.85
N ARG A 372 7.37 10.99 8.94
CA ARG A 372 7.94 10.29 7.81
C ARG A 372 7.16 9.01 7.55
N LEU A 373 6.60 8.84 6.34
CA LEU A 373 5.98 7.59 5.89
C LEU A 373 7.03 6.48 5.83
N ASP A 374 6.59 5.27 6.10
CA ASP A 374 7.41 4.09 5.87
C ASP A 374 7.60 3.89 4.36
N ASP A 375 8.86 3.81 3.93
CA ASP A 375 9.23 3.64 2.52
C ASP A 375 8.94 2.21 2.06
N PHE A 376 7.65 1.86 1.89
CA PHE A 376 7.20 0.57 1.36
C PHE A 376 5.72 0.60 0.94
N PRO A 377 5.32 0.08 -0.23
CA PRO A 377 6.17 -0.40 -1.33
C PRO A 377 6.77 0.73 -2.16
N PHE A 378 6.36 1.96 -1.88
CA PHE A 378 6.86 3.18 -2.51
C PHE A 378 7.79 3.94 -1.58
N VAL A 379 8.71 4.68 -2.18
CA VAL A 379 9.57 5.62 -1.45
C VAL A 379 8.99 7.02 -1.55
N PHE A 380 8.79 7.65 -0.41
CA PHE A 380 8.18 8.96 -0.32
C PHE A 380 9.23 10.06 -0.15
N HIS A 381 9.00 11.22 -0.77
CA HIS A 381 9.96 12.31 -0.78
C HIS A 381 9.31 13.63 -0.35
N THR A 382 10.06 14.46 0.38
CA THR A 382 9.74 15.89 0.50
C THR A 382 10.40 16.66 -0.66
N PRO A 383 9.93 17.87 -1.01
CA PRO A 383 10.61 18.69 -2.03
C PRO A 383 12.10 18.88 -1.75
N ASP A 384 12.50 19.04 -0.49
CA ASP A 384 13.92 19.19 -0.13
C ASP A 384 14.74 17.93 -0.38
N ARG A 385 14.19 16.74 -0.09
CA ARG A 385 14.86 15.45 -0.42
C ARG A 385 14.99 15.25 -1.92
N CYS A 386 14.00 15.70 -2.71
CA CYS A 386 14.10 15.68 -4.17
C CYS A 386 15.26 16.56 -4.65
N ARG A 387 15.35 17.81 -4.15
CA ARG A 387 16.45 18.73 -4.47
C ARG A 387 17.81 18.17 -4.07
N GLU A 388 17.90 17.58 -2.88
CA GLU A 388 19.15 16.95 -2.39
C GLU A 388 19.59 15.80 -3.30
N LEU A 389 18.70 14.88 -3.65
CA LEU A 389 18.98 13.74 -4.52
C LEU A 389 19.45 14.21 -5.92
N LEU A 390 18.68 15.12 -6.53
CA LEU A 390 18.99 15.65 -7.86
C LEU A 390 20.30 16.49 -7.85
N GLY A 391 20.53 17.23 -6.77
CA GLY A 391 21.79 17.98 -6.56
C GLY A 391 23.00 17.06 -6.42
N LYS A 392 22.90 15.94 -5.68
CA LYS A 392 23.95 14.91 -5.61
C LYS A 392 24.27 14.31 -6.99
N ALA A 393 23.26 14.16 -7.83
CA ALA A 393 23.42 13.69 -9.21
C ALA A 393 23.88 14.79 -10.18
N GLY A 394 24.11 16.02 -9.73
CA GLY A 394 24.55 17.13 -10.56
C GLY A 394 23.52 17.65 -11.55
N ILE A 395 22.23 17.43 -11.29
CA ILE A 395 21.13 17.94 -12.11
C ILE A 395 20.91 19.43 -11.81
N GLN A 396 20.88 20.25 -12.87
CA GLN A 396 20.44 21.65 -12.77
C GLN A 396 18.92 21.70 -12.93
N ILE A 397 18.22 21.97 -11.82
CA ILE A 397 16.73 22.00 -11.79
C ILE A 397 16.25 23.30 -12.44
N SER A 398 15.39 23.17 -13.44
CA SER A 398 14.75 24.29 -14.15
C SER A 398 13.30 24.52 -13.74
N HIS A 399 12.56 23.47 -13.33
CA HIS A 399 11.20 23.56 -12.83
C HIS A 399 11.01 22.59 -11.66
N GLU A 400 10.22 23.05 -10.68
CA GLU A 400 9.70 22.26 -9.58
C GLU A 400 8.18 22.43 -9.57
N VAL A 401 7.43 21.36 -9.76
CA VAL A 401 6.00 21.42 -10.10
C VAL A 401 5.19 20.49 -9.19
N ALA A 402 4.14 21.05 -8.60
CA ALA A 402 3.07 20.29 -7.97
C ALA A 402 2.17 19.73 -9.08
N SER A 403 2.40 18.48 -9.53
CA SER A 403 1.79 17.99 -10.77
C SER A 403 0.27 17.75 -10.67
N ASP A 404 -0.21 17.31 -9.53
CA ASP A 404 -1.65 17.18 -9.23
C ASP A 404 -2.17 18.25 -8.25
N GLY A 405 -1.27 18.95 -7.53
CA GLY A 405 -1.63 19.93 -6.53
C GLY A 405 -2.62 19.36 -5.52
N ALA A 406 -3.62 20.14 -5.14
CA ALA A 406 -4.65 19.72 -4.20
C ALA A 406 -5.78 18.89 -4.85
N SER A 407 -5.67 18.47 -6.12
CA SER A 407 -6.79 17.84 -6.83
C SER A 407 -7.23 16.51 -6.22
N GLU A 408 -6.29 15.71 -5.69
CA GLU A 408 -6.63 14.46 -5.00
C GLU A 408 -7.30 14.71 -3.65
N LEU A 409 -6.82 15.69 -2.89
CA LEU A 409 -7.45 16.07 -1.61
C LEU A 409 -8.87 16.64 -1.83
N LEU A 410 -9.08 17.34 -2.94
CA LEU A 410 -10.36 17.95 -3.32
C LEU A 410 -11.11 17.12 -4.35
N GLN A 411 -10.85 15.80 -4.44
CA GLN A 411 -11.32 14.97 -5.55
C GLN A 411 -12.84 15.01 -5.75
N ASP A 412 -13.62 14.99 -4.68
CA ASP A 412 -15.08 15.03 -4.78
C ASP A 412 -15.55 16.35 -5.42
N LEU A 413 -14.99 17.47 -4.96
CA LEU A 413 -15.29 18.79 -5.50
C LEU A 413 -14.85 18.93 -6.98
N VAL A 414 -13.64 18.46 -7.30
CA VAL A 414 -13.08 18.60 -8.67
C VAL A 414 -13.82 17.70 -9.66
N ASN A 415 -14.24 16.52 -9.23
CA ASN A 415 -14.97 15.57 -10.07
C ASN A 415 -16.42 16.02 -10.35
N ASP A 416 -17.02 16.84 -9.49
CA ASP A 416 -18.36 17.40 -9.65
C ASP A 416 -18.40 18.69 -10.50
N LEU A 417 -17.24 19.22 -10.92
CA LEU A 417 -17.19 20.41 -11.76
C LEU A 417 -17.74 20.13 -13.18
N ASP A 418 -18.51 21.07 -13.71
CA ASP A 418 -18.80 21.07 -15.13
C ASP A 418 -17.56 21.42 -15.96
N GLU A 419 -17.60 21.19 -17.27
CA GLU A 419 -16.45 21.40 -18.16
C GLU A 419 -15.88 22.83 -18.07
N ALA A 420 -16.72 23.87 -18.04
CA ALA A 420 -16.26 25.25 -17.96
C ALA A 420 -15.56 25.56 -16.66
N SER A 421 -16.11 25.10 -15.55
CA SER A 421 -15.55 25.22 -14.21
C SER A 421 -14.26 24.42 -14.08
N TYR A 422 -14.20 23.21 -14.64
CA TYR A 422 -12.99 22.38 -14.66
C TYR A 422 -11.86 23.05 -15.47
N GLN A 423 -12.15 23.63 -16.63
CA GLN A 423 -11.15 24.38 -17.39
C GLN A 423 -10.62 25.59 -16.61
N GLN A 424 -11.48 26.26 -15.83
CA GLN A 424 -11.04 27.37 -14.97
C GLN A 424 -10.22 26.87 -13.79
N TYR A 425 -10.56 25.72 -13.20
CA TYR A 425 -9.77 25.05 -12.18
C TYR A 425 -8.36 24.71 -12.71
N LEU A 426 -8.26 24.13 -13.90
CA LEU A 426 -6.96 23.82 -14.53
C LEU A 426 -6.12 25.08 -14.75
N ARG A 427 -6.74 26.19 -15.23
CA ARG A 427 -6.03 27.48 -15.36
C ARG A 427 -5.47 27.99 -14.04
N TYR A 428 -6.25 27.87 -12.96
CA TYR A 428 -5.80 28.24 -11.62
C TYR A 428 -4.69 27.32 -11.15
N HIS A 429 -4.85 26.01 -11.31
CA HIS A 429 -3.81 25.02 -10.97
C HIS A 429 -2.49 25.35 -11.70
N PHE A 430 -2.51 25.56 -12.99
CA PHE A 430 -1.32 25.94 -13.77
C PHE A 430 -0.68 27.28 -13.34
N TYR A 431 -1.45 28.16 -12.75
CA TYR A 431 -0.92 29.41 -12.18
C TYR A 431 -0.20 29.19 -10.85
N ILE A 432 -0.61 28.20 -10.05
CA ILE A 432 -0.04 27.98 -8.73
C ILE A 432 0.99 26.84 -8.65
N CYS A 433 1.00 25.90 -9.59
CA CYS A 433 1.72 24.63 -9.49
C CYS A 433 3.27 24.75 -9.39
N GLU A 434 3.87 25.88 -9.80
CA GLU A 434 5.31 26.16 -9.61
C GLU A 434 5.60 27.05 -8.39
N LYS A 435 4.58 27.52 -7.67
CA LYS A 435 4.82 28.35 -6.48
C LYS A 435 5.35 27.49 -5.35
N PRO A 436 6.46 27.85 -4.71
CA PRO A 436 7.07 27.05 -3.65
C PRO A 436 6.09 26.70 -2.52
N GLU A 437 5.14 27.60 -2.21
CA GLU A 437 4.14 27.41 -1.17
C GLU A 437 3.16 26.27 -1.48
N PHE A 438 3.05 25.86 -2.75
CA PHE A 438 2.12 24.81 -3.20
C PHE A 438 2.78 23.48 -3.52
N LEU A 439 4.10 23.38 -3.57
CA LEU A 439 4.81 22.11 -3.83
C LEU A 439 4.44 21.03 -2.83
N GLY A 440 4.39 21.36 -1.54
CA GLY A 440 3.99 20.43 -0.49
C GLY A 440 2.50 20.04 -0.50
N MET A 441 1.68 20.66 -1.35
CA MET A 441 0.24 20.40 -1.50
C MET A 441 -0.06 19.46 -2.68
N SER A 442 0.90 18.65 -3.12
CA SER A 442 0.76 17.73 -4.24
C SER A 442 1.16 16.32 -3.83
N ASN A 443 0.40 15.30 -4.21
CA ASN A 443 0.81 13.91 -4.02
C ASN A 443 1.94 13.52 -4.97
N HIS A 444 1.92 14.06 -6.19
CA HIS A 444 2.96 13.83 -7.17
C HIS A 444 3.74 15.12 -7.43
N LEU A 445 5.06 15.02 -7.34
CA LEU A 445 5.99 16.11 -7.61
C LEU A 445 6.72 15.83 -8.92
N LEU A 446 6.77 16.84 -9.79
CA LEU A 446 7.50 16.79 -11.04
C LEU A 446 8.68 17.77 -11.00
N PHE A 447 9.87 17.25 -11.17
CA PHE A 447 11.09 18.06 -11.32
C PHE A 447 11.57 17.98 -12.76
N VAL A 448 11.97 19.10 -13.33
CA VAL A 448 12.55 19.17 -14.68
C VAL A 448 13.95 19.70 -14.57
N GLY A 449 14.91 19.03 -15.19
CA GLY A 449 16.29 19.44 -15.12
C GLY A 449 17.12 19.04 -16.35
N GLU A 450 18.37 19.45 -16.31
CA GLU A 450 19.39 19.15 -17.33
C GLU A 450 20.69 18.72 -16.66
N LYS A 451 21.54 17.98 -17.42
CA LYS A 451 22.82 17.47 -16.95
C LYS A 451 23.94 18.50 -16.98
#